data_c389a877557a6d28e8a414d89c1cf989
#
_entry.id   c389a877557a6d28e8a414d89c1cf989
#
_cell.length_a   1.000
_cell.length_b   1.000
_cell.length_c   1.000
_cell.angle_alpha   90.00
_cell.angle_beta   90.00
_cell.angle_gamma   90.00
#
_symmetry.space_group_name_H-M   'P 1'
#
loop_
_entity.id
_entity.type
_entity.pdbx_description
1 polymer ?
#
loop_
_entity_poly.entity_id
_entity_poly.type
_entity_poly.pdbx_seq_one_letter_code
_entity_poly.pdbx_strand_id
1 'polypeptide(L)'
;PATLRRQRQMCIRDRICISVSKPRAKKLDLEPMEQKNTSLHETAFTVSVDAIKGTTTGISASDRCKTIKTIVSDSTNPSDLARPGHIFPIVGRNGGVLRRAGHTEASMDLAQLAGFSRSGVICEIIGDDGEMIRGPELMKFAKKHNLKIISIEDLIRFRRKQESIIKKVEEIKLPTKFGDFDLHMYDDIYNNKVHFGLTYGKIDTKKPILIRVHSECLTGDIFHSLRCDCGSQLDFAMKKIVEKGSGIIVYLRQEGRGIGIRNKIKAYKLQQEKNLDTVEANNALGFKADLRDYGVGAQILKDLGAKELIVMTNNPKKLIGLEGHDLKIADRLPVKIKPSEYNEKYLSIKKTKLNHMLD
;
A
#
# COMPACT_ATOMS: atom_id res chain seq x y z
N PRO A 1 -22.92 -36.78 -18.21
CA PRO A 1 -21.80 -36.27 -17.38
C PRO A 1 -20.90 -35.29 -18.12
N ALA A 2 -20.56 -35.53 -19.41
CA ALA A 2 -19.68 -34.63 -20.18
C ALA A 2 -20.36 -33.28 -20.54
N THR A 3 -21.66 -33.28 -20.76
CA THR A 3 -22.48 -32.09 -21.01
C THR A 3 -22.62 -31.20 -19.79
N LEU A 4 -22.81 -31.76 -18.60
CA LEU A 4 -22.82 -31.02 -17.35
C LEU A 4 -21.45 -30.43 -16.99
N ARG A 5 -20.36 -31.14 -17.32
CA ARG A 5 -18.99 -30.64 -17.16
C ARG A 5 -18.70 -29.48 -18.11
N ARG A 6 -19.12 -29.54 -19.37
CA ARG A 6 -19.04 -28.43 -20.34
C ARG A 6 -19.91 -27.25 -19.94
N GLN A 7 -21.13 -27.46 -19.48
CA GLN A 7 -22.00 -26.39 -19.00
C GLN A 7 -21.44 -25.69 -17.75
N ARG A 8 -20.88 -26.43 -16.76
CA ARG A 8 -20.18 -25.82 -15.62
C ARG A 8 -18.93 -25.05 -16.03
N GLN A 9 -18.14 -25.56 -16.96
CA GLN A 9 -17.00 -24.84 -17.52
C GLN A 9 -17.40 -23.60 -18.30
N MET A 10 -18.52 -23.60 -19.02
CA MET A 10 -19.05 -22.43 -19.68
C MET A 10 -19.51 -21.36 -18.68
N CYS A 11 -20.24 -21.70 -17.64
CA CYS A 11 -20.76 -20.73 -16.65
C CYS A 11 -19.67 -20.00 -15.89
N ILE A 12 -18.50 -20.61 -15.65
CA ILE A 12 -17.40 -20.00 -14.89
C ILE A 12 -16.46 -19.22 -15.82
N ARG A 13 -16.23 -19.67 -17.06
CA ARG A 13 -15.46 -18.94 -18.07
C ARG A 13 -16.17 -17.71 -18.64
N ASP A 14 -17.46 -17.53 -18.36
CA ASP A 14 -18.27 -16.48 -18.96
C ASP A 14 -18.33 -15.19 -18.14
N ARG A 15 -17.72 -15.15 -16.94
CA ARG A 15 -17.68 -13.94 -16.14
C ARG A 15 -16.52 -13.03 -16.56
N ILE A 16 -16.70 -12.32 -17.67
CA ILE A 16 -15.76 -11.28 -18.08
C ILE A 16 -16.13 -9.99 -17.33
N CYS A 17 -15.15 -9.47 -16.62
CA CYS A 17 -15.26 -8.22 -15.89
C CYS A 17 -14.44 -7.13 -16.57
N ILE A 18 -14.88 -5.89 -16.42
CA ILE A 18 -14.11 -4.71 -16.82
C ILE A 18 -13.92 -3.80 -15.63
N SER A 19 -12.68 -3.47 -15.32
CA SER A 19 -12.39 -2.45 -14.32
C SER A 19 -12.63 -1.07 -14.88
N VAL A 20 -13.29 -0.21 -14.10
CA VAL A 20 -13.60 1.18 -14.50
C VAL A 20 -13.27 2.14 -13.36
N SER A 21 -12.91 3.37 -13.71
CA SER A 21 -12.71 4.43 -12.73
C SER A 21 -14.06 4.92 -12.15
N LYS A 22 -14.04 5.45 -10.92
CA LYS A 22 -15.23 6.02 -10.29
C LYS A 22 -15.88 7.14 -11.13
N PRO A 23 -15.13 8.09 -11.74
CA PRO A 23 -15.71 9.07 -12.64
C PRO A 23 -16.37 8.43 -13.87
N ARG A 24 -15.77 7.36 -14.43
CA ARG A 24 -16.33 6.65 -15.57
C ARG A 24 -17.63 5.94 -15.22
N ALA A 25 -17.66 5.24 -14.10
CA ALA A 25 -18.86 4.60 -13.59
C ALA A 25 -20.01 5.61 -13.40
N LYS A 26 -19.69 6.78 -12.78
CA LYS A 26 -20.65 7.87 -12.60
C LYS A 26 -21.15 8.41 -13.94
N LYS A 27 -20.26 8.66 -14.93
CA LYS A 27 -20.64 9.16 -16.26
C LYS A 27 -21.59 8.20 -16.99
N LEU A 28 -21.41 6.90 -16.82
CA LEU A 28 -22.22 5.87 -17.48
C LEU A 28 -23.41 5.40 -16.63
N ASP A 29 -23.66 6.01 -15.48
CA ASP A 29 -24.73 5.65 -14.55
C ASP A 29 -24.70 4.15 -14.18
N LEU A 30 -23.49 3.67 -13.84
CA LEU A 30 -23.26 2.29 -13.40
C LEU A 30 -23.48 2.20 -11.90
N GLU A 31 -24.71 1.89 -11.52
CA GLU A 31 -25.10 1.74 -10.11
C GLU A 31 -24.45 0.51 -9.47
N PRO A 32 -24.10 0.58 -8.15
CA PRO A 32 -23.64 -0.58 -7.40
C PRO A 32 -24.65 -1.73 -7.51
N MET A 33 -24.15 -2.96 -7.67
CA MET A 33 -25.00 -4.16 -7.72
C MET A 33 -25.75 -4.37 -6.39
N GLU A 34 -25.14 -3.98 -5.26
CA GLU A 34 -25.72 -4.02 -3.93
C GLU A 34 -25.42 -2.75 -3.16
N GLN A 35 -26.42 -2.20 -2.46
CA GLN A 35 -26.24 -1.01 -1.62
C GLN A 35 -25.34 -1.31 -0.42
N LYS A 36 -25.45 -2.51 0.19
CA LYS A 36 -24.62 -2.98 1.29
C LYS A 36 -23.74 -4.13 0.80
N ASN A 37 -22.51 -3.79 0.40
CA ASN A 37 -21.54 -4.80 -0.02
C ASN A 37 -21.07 -5.63 1.19
N THR A 38 -21.38 -6.93 1.19
CA THR A 38 -20.99 -7.89 2.22
C THR A 38 -19.95 -8.89 1.72
N SER A 39 -19.38 -8.70 0.52
CA SER A 39 -18.38 -9.60 -0.04
C SER A 39 -17.08 -9.54 0.76
N LEU A 40 -16.39 -10.68 0.89
CA LEU A 40 -15.14 -10.82 1.65
C LEU A 40 -14.06 -9.80 1.28
N HIS A 41 -14.00 -9.42 0.02
CA HIS A 41 -13.00 -8.48 -0.51
C HIS A 41 -13.56 -7.11 -0.84
N GLU A 42 -14.81 -6.82 -0.48
CA GLU A 42 -15.51 -5.57 -0.78
C GLU A 42 -15.40 -5.17 -2.27
N THR A 43 -15.41 -6.16 -3.18
CA THR A 43 -15.31 -5.90 -4.63
C THR A 43 -16.52 -5.11 -5.08
N ALA A 44 -16.28 -3.92 -5.63
CA ALA A 44 -17.32 -2.97 -5.98
C ALA A 44 -17.93 -3.28 -7.37
N PHE A 45 -18.66 -4.38 -7.46
CA PHE A 45 -19.44 -4.70 -8.66
C PHE A 45 -20.55 -3.68 -8.87
N THR A 46 -20.76 -3.32 -10.14
CA THR A 46 -21.96 -2.58 -10.58
C THR A 46 -22.95 -3.55 -11.22
N VAL A 47 -24.16 -3.07 -11.53
CA VAL A 47 -25.08 -3.79 -12.39
C VAL A 47 -24.38 -4.16 -13.70
N SER A 48 -24.64 -5.38 -14.19
CA SER A 48 -24.10 -5.85 -15.47
C SER A 48 -24.76 -5.10 -16.64
N VAL A 49 -24.03 -4.96 -17.75
CA VAL A 49 -24.50 -4.17 -18.90
C VAL A 49 -24.18 -4.86 -20.22
N ASP A 50 -24.94 -4.48 -21.26
CA ASP A 50 -24.65 -4.77 -22.66
C ASP A 50 -24.78 -3.49 -23.49
N ALA A 51 -24.02 -3.38 -24.58
CA ALA A 51 -24.24 -2.31 -25.55
C ALA A 51 -25.60 -2.53 -26.28
N ILE A 52 -26.40 -1.47 -26.47
CA ILE A 52 -27.66 -1.56 -27.17
C ILE A 52 -27.43 -1.68 -28.68
N LYS A 53 -26.47 -0.91 -29.22
CA LYS A 53 -26.22 -0.87 -30.65
C LYS A 53 -25.15 -1.86 -31.08
N GLY A 54 -25.47 -2.68 -32.08
CA GLY A 54 -24.51 -3.60 -32.72
C GLY A 54 -24.21 -4.86 -31.92
N THR A 55 -25.12 -5.25 -31.03
CA THR A 55 -25.13 -6.52 -30.30
C THR A 55 -26.40 -7.30 -30.63
N THR A 56 -26.38 -8.60 -30.41
CA THR A 56 -27.57 -9.48 -30.56
C THR A 56 -28.09 -9.85 -29.17
N THR A 57 -27.69 -11.00 -28.64
CA THR A 57 -28.09 -11.45 -27.29
C THR A 57 -27.15 -10.94 -26.18
N GLY A 58 -26.04 -10.28 -26.53
CA GLY A 58 -25.02 -9.77 -25.58
C GLY A 58 -23.96 -10.78 -25.16
N ILE A 59 -24.23 -12.09 -25.30
CA ILE A 59 -23.36 -13.15 -24.73
C ILE A 59 -22.21 -13.59 -25.64
N SER A 60 -22.32 -13.36 -26.94
CA SER A 60 -21.27 -13.76 -27.88
C SER A 60 -19.95 -13.01 -27.59
N ALA A 61 -18.80 -13.59 -27.98
CA ALA A 61 -17.51 -12.91 -27.82
C ALA A 61 -17.49 -11.57 -28.57
N SER A 62 -18.16 -11.48 -29.71
CA SER A 62 -18.34 -10.26 -30.50
C SER A 62 -19.14 -9.22 -29.74
N ASP A 63 -20.31 -9.60 -29.20
CA ASP A 63 -21.18 -8.71 -28.45
C ASP A 63 -20.49 -8.18 -27.18
N ARG A 64 -19.81 -9.06 -26.43
CA ARG A 64 -19.05 -8.67 -25.25
C ARG A 64 -17.91 -7.71 -25.60
N CYS A 65 -17.18 -7.96 -26.69
CA CYS A 65 -16.17 -7.05 -27.19
C CYS A 65 -16.77 -5.68 -27.55
N LYS A 66 -17.91 -5.65 -28.20
CA LYS A 66 -18.64 -4.43 -28.53
C LYS A 66 -19.04 -3.66 -27.27
N THR A 67 -19.60 -4.35 -26.28
CA THR A 67 -19.97 -3.76 -24.98
C THR A 67 -18.77 -3.16 -24.26
N ILE A 68 -17.65 -3.88 -24.20
CA ILE A 68 -16.41 -3.38 -23.60
C ILE A 68 -15.92 -2.11 -24.30
N LYS A 69 -15.87 -2.11 -25.64
CA LYS A 69 -15.49 -0.92 -26.42
C LYS A 69 -16.43 0.26 -26.17
N THR A 70 -17.73 0.00 -26.04
CA THR A 70 -18.73 1.02 -25.70
C THR A 70 -18.46 1.57 -24.28
N ILE A 71 -18.23 0.72 -23.27
CA ILE A 71 -17.91 1.17 -21.92
C ILE A 71 -16.67 2.06 -21.89
N VAL A 72 -15.66 1.80 -22.69
CA VAL A 72 -14.38 2.53 -22.69
C VAL A 72 -14.43 3.83 -23.49
N SER A 73 -15.29 3.92 -24.51
CA SER A 73 -15.38 5.08 -25.42
C SER A 73 -15.88 6.33 -24.70
N ASP A 74 -15.15 7.44 -24.82
CA ASP A 74 -15.50 8.72 -24.19
C ASP A 74 -16.83 9.33 -24.67
N SER A 75 -17.27 8.98 -25.88
CA SER A 75 -18.53 9.44 -26.47
C SER A 75 -19.77 8.72 -25.94
N THR A 76 -19.60 7.63 -25.16
CA THR A 76 -20.72 6.82 -24.68
C THR A 76 -21.52 7.53 -23.60
N ASN A 77 -22.85 7.47 -23.75
CA ASN A 77 -23.83 7.93 -22.79
C ASN A 77 -24.51 6.75 -22.05
N PRO A 78 -25.14 6.98 -20.89
CA PRO A 78 -25.86 5.94 -20.15
C PRO A 78 -26.93 5.20 -20.99
N SER A 79 -27.57 5.90 -21.93
CA SER A 79 -28.59 5.35 -22.84
C SER A 79 -28.06 4.40 -23.92
N ASP A 80 -26.74 4.29 -24.07
CA ASP A 80 -26.11 3.34 -25.00
C ASP A 80 -25.93 1.94 -24.41
N LEU A 81 -26.26 1.79 -23.11
CA LEU A 81 -26.06 0.57 -22.33
C LEU A 81 -27.38 0.02 -21.79
N ALA A 82 -27.72 -1.22 -22.14
CA ALA A 82 -28.78 -1.99 -21.52
C ALA A 82 -28.39 -2.53 -20.16
N ARG A 83 -29.34 -2.66 -19.25
CA ARG A 83 -29.21 -3.18 -17.89
C ARG A 83 -30.37 -4.13 -17.58
N PRO A 84 -30.12 -5.38 -17.11
CA PRO A 84 -28.83 -6.04 -16.97
C PRO A 84 -28.23 -6.50 -18.30
N GLY A 85 -26.98 -6.98 -18.27
CA GLY A 85 -26.26 -7.52 -19.43
C GLY A 85 -25.22 -8.59 -19.04
N HIS A 86 -24.26 -8.84 -19.93
CA HIS A 86 -23.30 -9.93 -19.80
C HIS A 86 -21.88 -9.46 -19.46
N ILE A 87 -21.60 -8.16 -19.43
CA ILE A 87 -20.35 -7.58 -18.94
C ILE A 87 -20.55 -7.01 -17.55
N PHE A 88 -19.62 -7.33 -16.65
CA PHE A 88 -19.65 -6.95 -15.24
C PHE A 88 -18.62 -5.85 -14.95
N PRO A 89 -19.01 -4.56 -14.89
CA PRO A 89 -18.09 -3.51 -14.50
C PRO A 89 -17.78 -3.60 -13.01
N ILE A 90 -16.51 -3.32 -12.67
CA ILE A 90 -16.01 -3.27 -11.29
C ILE A 90 -15.35 -1.92 -11.10
N VAL A 91 -15.79 -1.17 -10.10
CA VAL A 91 -15.22 0.15 -9.80
C VAL A 91 -13.95 0.01 -8.98
N GLY A 92 -12.82 0.40 -9.56
CA GLY A 92 -11.53 0.41 -8.86
C GLY A 92 -11.37 1.63 -7.95
N ARG A 93 -10.52 1.48 -6.92
CA ARG A 93 -10.21 2.56 -5.98
C ARG A 93 -9.34 3.63 -6.65
N ASN A 94 -9.59 4.90 -6.31
CA ASN A 94 -8.67 5.98 -6.69
C ASN A 94 -7.29 5.70 -6.07
N GLY A 95 -6.22 5.96 -6.84
CA GLY A 95 -4.86 5.58 -6.44
C GLY A 95 -4.43 4.19 -6.93
N GLY A 96 -5.36 3.37 -7.46
CA GLY A 96 -5.04 2.07 -8.04
C GLY A 96 -4.39 1.13 -7.02
N VAL A 97 -3.37 0.37 -7.45
CA VAL A 97 -2.68 -0.60 -6.57
C VAL A 97 -1.98 0.04 -5.37
N LEU A 98 -1.70 1.33 -5.41
CA LEU A 98 -1.15 2.06 -4.25
C LEU A 98 -2.17 2.24 -3.13
N ARG A 99 -3.47 2.16 -3.45
CA ARG A 99 -4.57 2.24 -2.49
C ARG A 99 -5.12 0.88 -2.10
N ARG A 100 -5.26 -0.03 -3.06
CA ARG A 100 -5.74 -1.40 -2.86
C ARG A 100 -4.96 -2.35 -3.74
N ALA A 101 -4.22 -3.28 -3.14
CA ALA A 101 -3.44 -4.30 -3.85
C ALA A 101 -4.37 -5.39 -4.43
N GLY A 102 -5.19 -5.00 -5.42
CA GLY A 102 -6.18 -5.87 -6.08
C GLY A 102 -5.98 -5.93 -7.59
N HIS A 103 -6.44 -7.02 -8.22
CA HIS A 103 -6.36 -7.21 -9.68
C HIS A 103 -7.19 -6.17 -10.45
N THR A 104 -8.31 -5.70 -9.88
CA THR A 104 -9.11 -4.61 -10.44
C THR A 104 -8.28 -3.35 -10.60
N GLU A 105 -7.59 -2.95 -9.54
CA GLU A 105 -6.71 -1.79 -9.56
C GLU A 105 -5.49 -2.00 -10.46
N ALA A 106 -4.91 -3.21 -10.43
CA ALA A 106 -3.76 -3.54 -11.27
C ALA A 106 -4.07 -3.44 -12.76
N SER A 107 -5.24 -3.94 -13.20
CA SER A 107 -5.64 -3.86 -14.60
C SER A 107 -5.83 -2.42 -15.09
N MET A 108 -6.40 -1.55 -14.25
CA MET A 108 -6.54 -0.11 -14.54
C MET A 108 -5.19 0.58 -14.64
N ASP A 109 -4.31 0.31 -13.71
CA ASP A 109 -2.98 0.92 -13.65
C ASP A 109 -2.12 0.48 -14.83
N LEU A 110 -2.15 -0.80 -15.20
CA LEU A 110 -1.45 -1.32 -16.38
C LEU A 110 -1.96 -0.68 -17.67
N ALA A 111 -3.29 -0.55 -17.82
CA ALA A 111 -3.87 0.13 -18.98
C ALA A 111 -3.38 1.59 -19.07
N GLN A 112 -3.41 2.31 -17.95
CA GLN A 112 -2.95 3.71 -17.88
C GLN A 112 -1.45 3.84 -18.17
N LEU A 113 -0.62 2.97 -17.61
CA LEU A 113 0.84 2.97 -17.85
C LEU A 113 1.18 2.63 -19.31
N ALA A 114 0.31 1.87 -19.98
CA ALA A 114 0.45 1.58 -21.41
C ALA A 114 -0.12 2.67 -22.33
N GLY A 115 -0.58 3.81 -21.78
CA GLY A 115 -1.11 4.94 -22.53
C GLY A 115 -2.58 4.81 -22.97
N PHE A 116 -3.31 3.81 -22.43
CA PHE A 116 -4.73 3.62 -22.68
C PHE A 116 -5.62 4.30 -21.61
N SER A 117 -6.93 4.31 -21.86
CA SER A 117 -7.91 4.70 -20.85
C SER A 117 -7.80 3.81 -19.62
N ARG A 118 -8.12 4.36 -18.44
CA ARG A 118 -8.00 3.67 -17.15
C ARG A 118 -9.10 2.62 -16.96
N SER A 119 -9.06 1.59 -17.82
CA SER A 119 -10.00 0.46 -17.83
C SER A 119 -9.28 -0.77 -18.35
N GLY A 120 -9.47 -1.91 -17.70
CA GLY A 120 -8.86 -3.18 -18.09
C GLY A 120 -9.88 -4.32 -18.03
N VAL A 121 -9.78 -5.24 -18.98
CA VAL A 121 -10.59 -6.46 -18.97
C VAL A 121 -9.88 -7.51 -18.12
N ILE A 122 -10.61 -8.13 -17.21
CA ILE A 122 -10.10 -9.17 -16.31
C ILE A 122 -10.99 -10.39 -16.33
N CYS A 123 -10.35 -11.56 -16.25
CA CYS A 123 -11.01 -12.85 -16.13
C CYS A 123 -10.09 -13.78 -15.34
N GLU A 124 -10.65 -14.55 -14.44
CA GLU A 124 -9.91 -15.54 -13.66
C GLU A 124 -9.50 -16.72 -14.53
N ILE A 125 -8.32 -17.31 -14.23
CA ILE A 125 -7.84 -18.52 -14.88
C ILE A 125 -8.21 -19.73 -14.04
N ILE A 126 -9.02 -20.64 -14.62
CA ILE A 126 -9.56 -21.81 -13.97
C ILE A 126 -8.91 -23.06 -14.56
N GLY A 127 -8.52 -23.99 -13.70
CA GLY A 127 -7.98 -25.29 -14.09
C GLY A 127 -9.03 -26.23 -14.68
N ASP A 128 -8.58 -27.32 -15.26
CA ASP A 128 -9.45 -28.35 -15.82
C ASP A 128 -10.28 -29.09 -14.74
N ASP A 129 -9.82 -29.03 -13.49
CA ASP A 129 -10.52 -29.52 -12.29
C ASP A 129 -11.63 -28.59 -11.80
N GLY A 130 -11.71 -27.37 -12.36
CA GLY A 130 -12.65 -26.32 -11.96
C GLY A 130 -12.20 -25.43 -10.81
N GLU A 131 -10.98 -25.67 -10.28
CA GLU A 131 -10.38 -24.84 -9.25
C GLU A 131 -9.56 -23.68 -9.84
N MET A 132 -9.32 -22.66 -9.02
CA MET A 132 -8.50 -21.50 -9.42
C MET A 132 -7.02 -21.89 -9.54
N ILE A 133 -6.42 -21.69 -10.71
CA ILE A 133 -4.99 -21.93 -10.90
C ILE A 133 -4.18 -20.92 -10.08
N ARG A 134 -3.16 -21.44 -9.35
CA ARG A 134 -2.30 -20.61 -8.47
C ARG A 134 -0.83 -21.03 -8.56
N GLY A 135 0.06 -20.11 -8.13
CA GLY A 135 1.48 -20.40 -7.92
C GLY A 135 2.18 -21.02 -9.14
N PRO A 136 2.84 -22.20 -8.97
CA PRO A 136 3.62 -22.83 -10.03
C PRO A 136 2.81 -23.19 -11.29
N GLU A 137 1.53 -23.47 -11.14
CA GLU A 137 0.65 -23.81 -12.28
C GLU A 137 0.35 -22.60 -13.15
N LEU A 138 0.21 -21.39 -12.55
CA LEU A 138 0.12 -20.14 -13.32
C LEU A 138 1.37 -19.91 -14.16
N MET A 139 2.56 -20.22 -13.64
CA MET A 139 3.82 -20.09 -14.38
C MET A 139 3.86 -21.04 -15.59
N LYS A 140 3.39 -22.29 -15.42
CA LYS A 140 3.27 -23.26 -16.52
C LYS A 140 2.26 -22.80 -17.57
N PHE A 141 1.11 -22.28 -17.13
CA PHE A 141 0.07 -21.74 -18.01
C PHE A 141 0.59 -20.55 -18.82
N ALA A 142 1.23 -19.58 -18.16
CA ALA A 142 1.80 -18.40 -18.82
C ALA A 142 2.84 -18.82 -19.89
N LYS A 143 3.74 -19.77 -19.58
CA LYS A 143 4.72 -20.30 -20.53
C LYS A 143 4.05 -21.02 -21.71
N LYS A 144 3.07 -21.89 -21.44
CA LYS A 144 2.32 -22.64 -22.48
C LYS A 144 1.64 -21.72 -23.47
N HIS A 145 1.09 -20.59 -23.01
CA HIS A 145 0.32 -19.65 -23.81
C HIS A 145 1.10 -18.40 -24.20
N ASN A 146 2.40 -18.36 -23.94
CA ASN A 146 3.28 -17.21 -24.20
C ASN A 146 2.73 -15.88 -23.61
N LEU A 147 2.23 -15.93 -22.37
CA LEU A 147 1.69 -14.78 -21.66
C LEU A 147 2.74 -14.16 -20.75
N LYS A 148 2.70 -12.83 -20.64
CA LYS A 148 3.49 -12.10 -19.64
C LYS A 148 2.86 -12.30 -18.27
N ILE A 149 3.69 -12.43 -17.25
CA ILE A 149 3.24 -12.53 -15.86
C ILE A 149 3.96 -11.50 -15.01
N ILE A 150 3.23 -10.81 -14.17
CA ILE A 150 3.73 -9.84 -13.19
C ILE A 150 3.03 -10.06 -11.85
N SER A 151 3.65 -9.62 -10.76
CA SER A 151 2.98 -9.55 -9.46
C SER A 151 2.43 -8.14 -9.19
N ILE A 152 1.35 -8.06 -8.41
CA ILE A 152 0.83 -6.76 -7.94
C ILE A 152 1.88 -6.06 -7.07
N GLU A 153 2.69 -6.81 -6.33
CA GLU A 153 3.78 -6.27 -5.51
C GLU A 153 4.83 -5.54 -6.37
N ASP A 154 5.23 -6.12 -7.50
CA ASP A 154 6.17 -5.48 -8.43
C ASP A 154 5.57 -4.23 -9.09
N LEU A 155 4.28 -4.26 -9.43
CA LEU A 155 3.57 -3.09 -9.96
C LEU A 155 3.51 -1.96 -8.93
N ILE A 156 3.23 -2.27 -7.65
CA ILE A 156 3.28 -1.30 -6.55
C ILE A 156 4.68 -0.70 -6.44
N ARG A 157 5.72 -1.54 -6.45
CA ARG A 157 7.12 -1.10 -6.37
C ARG A 157 7.50 -0.19 -7.54
N PHE A 158 7.09 -0.55 -8.75
CA PHE A 158 7.30 0.24 -9.96
C PHE A 158 6.63 1.62 -9.85
N ARG A 159 5.33 1.67 -9.52
CA ARG A 159 4.59 2.92 -9.40
C ARG A 159 5.18 3.86 -8.33
N ARG A 160 5.58 3.31 -7.17
CA ARG A 160 6.21 4.09 -6.08
C ARG A 160 7.54 4.74 -6.48
N LYS A 161 8.26 4.15 -7.44
CA LYS A 161 9.47 4.77 -7.98
C LYS A 161 9.19 5.91 -8.97
N GLN A 162 8.09 5.80 -9.71
CA GLN A 162 7.76 6.74 -10.79
C GLN A 162 6.87 7.90 -10.33
N GLU A 163 6.06 7.70 -9.31
CA GLU A 163 5.04 8.66 -8.89
C GLU A 163 5.35 9.26 -7.52
N SER A 164 5.10 10.56 -7.37
CA SER A 164 5.05 11.17 -6.04
C SER A 164 3.75 10.80 -5.36
N ILE A 165 3.86 10.17 -4.19
CA ILE A 165 2.71 9.79 -3.35
C ILE A 165 2.50 10.76 -2.19
N ILE A 166 3.34 11.80 -2.12
CA ILE A 166 3.29 12.85 -1.10
C ILE A 166 3.08 14.21 -1.75
N LYS A 167 2.45 15.10 -1.01
CA LYS A 167 2.31 16.52 -1.33
C LYS A 167 2.68 17.34 -0.10
N LYS A 168 3.71 18.18 -0.22
CA LYS A 168 4.03 19.17 0.82
C LYS A 168 2.89 20.17 0.92
N VAL A 169 2.40 20.42 2.12
CA VAL A 169 1.21 21.25 2.38
C VAL A 169 1.61 22.53 3.08
N GLU A 170 2.36 22.44 4.18
CA GLU A 170 2.74 23.56 5.00
C GLU A 170 4.16 23.40 5.57
N GLU A 171 4.73 24.54 5.97
CA GLU A 171 6.02 24.60 6.67
C GLU A 171 5.97 25.68 7.74
N ILE A 172 6.43 25.36 8.96
CA ILE A 172 6.47 26.28 10.10
C ILE A 172 7.75 26.12 10.91
N LYS A 173 8.10 27.14 11.66
CA LYS A 173 9.12 27.04 12.73
C LYS A 173 8.50 26.36 13.95
N LEU A 174 9.19 25.38 14.49
CA LEU A 174 8.75 24.60 15.65
C LEU A 174 9.82 24.63 16.75
N PRO A 175 9.71 25.55 17.72
CA PRO A 175 10.55 25.50 18.92
C PRO A 175 10.29 24.22 19.72
N THR A 176 11.33 23.51 20.11
CA THR A 176 11.23 22.30 20.91
C THR A 176 12.19 22.34 22.08
N LYS A 177 12.00 21.45 23.07
CA LYS A 177 12.94 21.29 24.19
C LYS A 177 14.36 20.90 23.77
N PHE A 178 14.58 20.52 22.51
CA PHE A 178 15.87 20.12 21.96
C PHE A 178 16.52 21.22 21.11
N GLY A 179 15.72 22.13 20.55
CA GLY A 179 16.15 23.19 19.66
C GLY A 179 15.01 23.58 18.69
N ASP A 180 15.28 24.55 17.84
CA ASP A 180 14.33 25.08 16.87
C ASP A 180 14.42 24.32 15.54
N PHE A 181 13.37 23.56 15.25
CA PHE A 181 13.25 22.79 14.02
C PHE A 181 12.34 23.52 13.02
N ASP A 182 12.52 23.23 11.74
CA ASP A 182 11.51 23.52 10.72
C ASP A 182 10.64 22.27 10.55
N LEU A 183 9.34 22.42 10.74
CA LEU A 183 8.35 21.36 10.57
C LEU A 183 7.71 21.47 9.19
N HIS A 184 7.81 20.41 8.40
CA HIS A 184 7.20 20.28 7.09
C HIS A 184 6.07 19.27 7.16
N MET A 185 4.88 19.64 6.72
CA MET A 185 3.70 18.77 6.67
C MET A 185 3.48 18.22 5.27
N TYR A 186 3.23 16.91 5.18
CA TYR A 186 3.01 16.19 3.94
C TYR A 186 1.73 15.38 3.99
N ASP A 187 0.87 15.56 3.00
CA ASP A 187 -0.25 14.66 2.75
C ASP A 187 0.21 13.43 1.98
N ASP A 188 -0.21 12.23 2.43
CA ASP A 188 -0.20 11.02 1.63
C ASP A 188 -1.43 11.06 0.70
N ILE A 189 -1.18 11.26 -0.60
CA ILE A 189 -2.22 11.50 -1.60
C ILE A 189 -3.25 10.35 -1.67
N TYR A 190 -2.81 9.12 -1.37
CA TYR A 190 -3.66 7.94 -1.54
C TYR A 190 -4.24 7.38 -0.24
N ASN A 191 -3.60 7.64 0.91
CA ASN A 191 -4.00 7.03 2.18
C ASN A 191 -4.72 7.97 3.14
N ASN A 192 -4.92 9.22 2.75
CA ASN A 192 -5.55 10.26 3.58
C ASN A 192 -4.88 10.36 4.96
N LYS A 193 -3.55 10.29 4.97
CA LYS A 193 -2.71 10.42 6.15
C LYS A 193 -1.82 11.63 6.00
N VAL A 194 -1.46 12.22 7.13
CA VAL A 194 -0.48 13.30 7.20
C VAL A 194 0.82 12.74 7.78
N HIS A 195 1.95 13.10 7.20
CA HIS A 195 3.27 12.78 7.69
C HIS A 195 4.09 14.05 7.91
N PHE A 196 5.16 13.97 8.67
CA PHE A 196 5.96 15.14 9.00
C PHE A 196 7.44 14.91 8.71
N GLY A 197 8.09 15.96 8.20
CA GLY A 197 9.52 16.10 8.18
C GLY A 197 9.94 17.19 9.15
N LEU A 198 10.94 16.98 9.98
CA LEU A 198 11.56 17.98 10.81
C LEU A 198 13.00 18.17 10.35
N THR A 199 13.38 19.39 9.99
CA THR A 199 14.76 19.72 9.64
C THR A 199 15.36 20.60 10.72
N TYR A 200 16.64 20.41 11.01
CA TYR A 200 17.41 21.24 11.93
C TYR A 200 18.66 21.75 11.22
N GLY A 201 18.94 23.05 11.37
CA GLY A 201 20.08 23.67 10.74
C GLY A 201 20.02 23.70 9.21
N LYS A 202 21.11 24.14 8.59
CA LYS A 202 21.20 24.17 7.11
C LYS A 202 21.52 22.79 6.56
N ILE A 203 20.64 22.25 5.74
CA ILE A 203 20.86 20.97 5.08
C ILE A 203 21.82 21.14 3.90
N ASP A 204 23.00 20.54 4.00
CA ASP A 204 24.00 20.50 2.94
C ASP A 204 23.79 19.24 2.08
N THR A 205 23.16 19.41 0.91
CA THR A 205 22.83 18.30 0.01
C THR A 205 24.04 17.64 -0.67
N LYS A 206 25.27 18.20 -0.46
CA LYS A 206 26.52 17.67 -1.00
C LYS A 206 27.23 16.71 -0.04
N LYS A 207 26.76 16.61 1.20
CA LYS A 207 27.32 15.76 2.25
C LYS A 207 26.30 14.75 2.76
N PRO A 208 26.75 13.61 3.33
CA PRO A 208 25.84 12.69 3.97
C PRO A 208 25.09 13.35 5.14
N ILE A 209 23.75 13.27 5.08
CA ILE A 209 22.84 13.91 6.04
C ILE A 209 22.48 12.91 7.13
N LEU A 210 22.58 13.33 8.40
CA LEU A 210 22.09 12.53 9.53
C LEU A 210 20.57 12.51 9.53
N ILE A 211 19.97 11.30 9.44
CA ILE A 211 18.53 11.17 9.39
C ILE A 211 17.99 10.14 10.36
N ARG A 212 16.73 10.34 10.74
CA ARG A 212 15.89 9.34 11.40
C ARG A 212 14.55 9.21 10.71
N VAL A 213 14.20 8.01 10.26
CA VAL A 213 12.82 7.68 9.92
C VAL A 213 12.16 7.05 11.15
N HIS A 214 11.26 7.80 11.78
CA HIS A 214 10.53 7.38 12.98
C HIS A 214 9.09 7.02 12.60
N SER A 215 8.62 5.86 13.04
CA SER A 215 7.20 5.49 12.89
C SER A 215 6.48 5.81 14.19
N GLU A 216 5.35 6.51 14.08
CA GLU A 216 4.50 6.93 15.19
C GLU A 216 4.27 5.82 16.22
N CYS A 217 4.36 6.19 17.46
CA CYS A 217 4.03 5.35 18.61
C CYS A 217 3.38 6.21 19.71
N LEU A 218 2.07 6.42 19.64
CA LEU A 218 1.32 7.27 20.56
C LEU A 218 1.67 6.98 22.04
N THR A 219 1.73 5.69 22.38
CA THR A 219 2.02 5.28 23.76
C THR A 219 3.44 5.59 24.19
N GLY A 220 4.42 5.45 23.27
CA GLY A 220 5.85 5.71 23.58
C GLY A 220 6.21 7.18 23.42
N ASP A 221 5.77 7.82 22.34
CA ASP A 221 6.21 9.18 21.98
C ASP A 221 5.49 10.26 22.82
N ILE A 222 4.21 10.04 23.19
CA ILE A 222 3.40 11.03 23.93
C ILE A 222 3.18 10.62 25.38
N PHE A 223 2.79 9.35 25.63
CA PHE A 223 2.51 8.89 26.99
C PHE A 223 3.73 8.34 27.71
N HIS A 224 4.91 8.37 27.08
CA HIS A 224 6.18 7.88 27.64
C HIS A 224 6.08 6.48 28.24
N SER A 225 5.33 5.58 27.59
CA SER A 225 5.14 4.21 28.02
C SER A 225 6.46 3.45 28.06
N LEU A 226 6.74 2.79 29.17
CA LEU A 226 7.93 1.97 29.38
C LEU A 226 7.85 0.61 28.64
N ARG A 227 6.71 0.24 28.05
CA ARG A 227 6.56 -1.02 27.29
C ARG A 227 7.38 -1.07 26.00
N CYS A 228 7.84 0.05 25.50
CA CYS A 228 8.67 0.15 24.29
C CYS A 228 9.74 1.22 24.46
N ASP A 229 10.66 1.26 23.51
CA ASP A 229 11.78 2.22 23.45
C ASP A 229 11.54 3.37 22.45
N CYS A 230 10.30 3.56 21.95
CA CYS A 230 10.02 4.48 20.83
C CYS A 230 10.28 5.94 21.20
N GLY A 231 9.70 6.43 22.29
CA GLY A 231 9.93 7.82 22.74
C GLY A 231 11.39 8.13 23.01
N SER A 232 12.10 7.23 23.72
CA SER A 232 13.54 7.38 23.96
C SER A 232 14.37 7.38 22.66
N GLN A 233 13.94 6.64 21.62
CA GLN A 233 14.59 6.68 20.32
C GLN A 233 14.35 7.99 19.58
N LEU A 234 13.17 8.60 19.73
CA LEU A 234 12.86 9.90 19.15
C LEU A 234 13.69 10.99 19.84
N ASP A 235 13.69 11.01 21.17
CA ASP A 235 14.50 11.94 21.98
C ASP A 235 16.00 11.84 21.64
N PHE A 236 16.52 10.62 21.52
CA PHE A 236 17.90 10.37 21.11
C PHE A 236 18.18 10.97 19.73
N ALA A 237 17.28 10.75 18.75
CA ALA A 237 17.47 11.25 17.41
C ALA A 237 17.45 12.77 17.34
N MET A 238 16.53 13.43 18.05
CA MET A 238 16.46 14.90 18.13
C MET A 238 17.73 15.48 18.73
N LYS A 239 18.21 14.94 19.87
CA LYS A 239 19.47 15.37 20.50
C LYS A 239 20.65 15.23 19.56
N LYS A 240 20.79 14.06 18.91
CA LYS A 240 21.93 13.78 18.00
C LYS A 240 21.98 14.71 16.78
N ILE A 241 20.81 15.08 16.25
CA ILE A 241 20.71 16.03 15.13
C ILE A 241 21.14 17.43 15.60
N VAL A 242 20.69 17.87 16.77
CA VAL A 242 21.09 19.17 17.32
C VAL A 242 22.58 19.21 17.64
N GLU A 243 23.14 18.15 18.28
CA GLU A 243 24.57 18.00 18.54
C GLU A 243 25.41 18.08 17.27
N LYS A 244 24.92 17.49 16.17
CA LYS A 244 25.60 17.55 14.85
C LYS A 244 25.45 18.87 14.13
N GLY A 245 24.50 19.72 14.54
CA GLY A 245 24.20 21.02 13.96
C GLY A 245 23.31 20.98 12.72
N SER A 246 23.02 19.79 12.14
CA SER A 246 22.07 19.63 11.05
C SER A 246 21.59 18.20 10.88
N GLY A 247 20.34 18.03 10.40
CA GLY A 247 19.80 16.72 10.09
C GLY A 247 18.29 16.73 9.87
N ILE A 248 17.73 15.55 9.60
CA ILE A 248 16.33 15.38 9.25
C ILE A 248 15.69 14.25 10.08
N ILE A 249 14.50 14.51 10.63
CA ILE A 249 13.63 13.45 11.17
C ILE A 249 12.40 13.36 10.27
N VAL A 250 12.10 12.16 9.78
CA VAL A 250 10.81 11.88 9.14
C VAL A 250 9.93 11.12 10.11
N TYR A 251 8.81 11.72 10.49
CA TYR A 251 7.83 11.14 11.40
C TYR A 251 6.65 10.59 10.60
N LEU A 252 6.59 9.26 10.49
CA LEU A 252 5.57 8.55 9.71
C LEU A 252 4.40 8.13 10.60
N ARG A 253 3.22 8.58 10.29
CA ARG A 253 1.99 8.19 11.00
C ARG A 253 1.54 6.79 10.59
N GLN A 254 2.32 5.81 11.04
CA GLN A 254 2.14 4.37 10.79
C GLN A 254 2.13 3.61 12.11
N GLU A 255 1.20 3.96 12.98
CA GLU A 255 1.04 3.41 14.33
C GLU A 255 0.92 1.87 14.33
N GLY A 256 1.49 1.25 15.37
CA GLY A 256 1.38 -0.20 15.57
C GLY A 256 1.99 -1.03 14.44
N ARG A 257 3.05 -0.56 13.78
CA ARG A 257 3.64 -1.18 12.59
C ARG A 257 2.67 -1.25 11.39
N GLY A 258 1.81 -0.25 11.28
CA GLY A 258 0.84 -0.12 10.19
C GLY A 258 -0.56 -0.64 10.49
N ILE A 259 -0.80 -1.35 11.62
CA ILE A 259 -2.13 -1.87 11.99
C ILE A 259 -3.04 -0.82 12.63
N GLY A 260 -2.50 0.35 12.97
CA GLY A 260 -3.21 1.46 13.59
C GLY A 260 -3.38 1.31 15.11
N ILE A 261 -3.73 2.43 15.78
CA ILE A 261 -3.79 2.50 17.24
C ILE A 261 -4.83 1.52 17.84
N ARG A 262 -6.00 1.39 17.22
CA ARG A 262 -7.07 0.50 17.73
C ARG A 262 -6.60 -0.95 17.82
N ASN A 263 -5.97 -1.47 16.76
CA ASN A 263 -5.49 -2.84 16.74
C ASN A 263 -4.24 -3.03 17.59
N LYS A 264 -3.39 -2.01 17.71
CA LYS A 264 -2.27 -2.03 18.66
C LYS A 264 -2.74 -2.21 20.11
N ILE A 265 -3.80 -1.51 20.52
CA ILE A 265 -4.35 -1.67 21.88
C ILE A 265 -4.97 -3.06 22.05
N LYS A 266 -5.67 -3.61 21.03
CA LYS A 266 -6.15 -5.01 21.05
C LYS A 266 -4.98 -6.00 21.17
N ALA A 267 -3.88 -5.78 20.42
CA ALA A 267 -2.68 -6.60 20.52
C ALA A 267 -2.05 -6.54 21.93
N TYR A 268 -2.01 -5.36 22.55
CA TYR A 268 -1.55 -5.21 23.94
C TYR A 268 -2.43 -5.99 24.93
N LYS A 269 -3.75 -5.98 24.75
CA LYS A 269 -4.66 -6.79 25.55
C LYS A 269 -4.36 -8.28 25.41
N LEU A 270 -4.20 -8.78 24.19
CA LEU A 270 -3.84 -10.19 23.95
C LEU A 270 -2.49 -10.56 24.57
N GLN A 271 -1.50 -9.66 24.52
CA GLN A 271 -0.21 -9.88 25.18
C GLN A 271 -0.34 -10.01 26.70
N GLN A 272 -1.22 -9.23 27.32
CA GLN A 272 -1.45 -9.27 28.77
C GLN A 272 -2.25 -10.51 29.21
N GLU A 273 -3.31 -10.84 28.48
CA GLU A 273 -4.22 -11.92 28.86
C GLU A 273 -3.70 -13.31 28.47
N LYS A 274 -2.98 -13.41 27.32
CA LYS A 274 -2.54 -14.69 26.76
C LYS A 274 -1.03 -14.86 26.72
N ASN A 275 -0.28 -13.92 27.32
CA ASN A 275 1.20 -13.90 27.34
C ASN A 275 1.84 -14.02 25.94
N LEU A 276 1.12 -13.60 24.88
CA LEU A 276 1.62 -13.58 23.50
C LEU A 276 2.69 -12.53 23.34
N ASP A 277 3.60 -12.73 22.39
CA ASP A 277 4.48 -11.66 21.97
C ASP A 277 3.85 -10.73 20.91
N THR A 278 4.57 -9.68 20.51
CA THR A 278 4.04 -8.69 19.56
C THR A 278 3.73 -9.28 18.18
N VAL A 279 4.54 -10.25 17.72
CA VAL A 279 4.35 -10.91 16.42
C VAL A 279 3.15 -11.87 16.48
N GLU A 280 3.08 -12.66 17.53
CA GLU A 280 1.98 -13.61 17.78
C GLU A 280 0.66 -12.89 17.96
N ALA A 281 0.63 -11.78 18.72
CA ALA A 281 -0.58 -10.99 18.90
C ALA A 281 -1.07 -10.34 17.59
N ASN A 282 -0.16 -9.85 16.72
CA ASN A 282 -0.54 -9.34 15.41
C ASN A 282 -1.09 -10.45 14.51
N ASN A 283 -0.46 -11.63 14.49
CA ASN A 283 -0.92 -12.77 13.71
C ASN A 283 -2.31 -13.26 14.20
N ALA A 284 -2.54 -13.29 15.51
CA ALA A 284 -3.84 -13.64 16.10
C ALA A 284 -4.96 -12.66 15.72
N LEU A 285 -4.61 -11.40 15.38
CA LEU A 285 -5.53 -10.40 14.85
C LEU A 285 -5.63 -10.41 13.32
N GLY A 286 -4.98 -11.37 12.63
CA GLY A 286 -5.01 -11.50 11.17
C GLY A 286 -4.03 -10.55 10.42
N PHE A 287 -3.07 -9.93 11.11
CA PHE A 287 -2.10 -9.01 10.50
C PHE A 287 -0.71 -9.65 10.36
N LYS A 288 0.00 -9.29 9.29
CA LYS A 288 1.45 -9.58 9.18
C LYS A 288 2.22 -8.87 10.30
N ALA A 289 3.38 -9.39 10.64
CA ALA A 289 4.24 -8.85 11.70
C ALA A 289 4.66 -7.37 11.53
N ASP A 290 4.77 -6.92 10.29
CA ASP A 290 5.14 -5.53 9.94
C ASP A 290 4.54 -5.14 8.59
N LEU A 291 3.63 -4.14 8.60
CA LEU A 291 2.95 -3.58 7.44
C LEU A 291 3.44 -2.17 7.09
N ARG A 292 4.55 -1.72 7.71
CA ARG A 292 5.06 -0.37 7.46
C ARG A 292 5.61 -0.23 6.04
N ASP A 293 5.32 0.93 5.47
CA ASP A 293 5.84 1.39 4.20
C ASP A 293 6.88 2.51 4.43
N TYR A 294 8.08 2.29 3.96
CA TYR A 294 9.16 3.28 4.07
C TYR A 294 9.31 4.15 2.81
N GLY A 295 8.60 3.85 1.72
CA GLY A 295 8.63 4.60 0.48
C GLY A 295 8.15 6.05 0.64
N VAL A 296 7.11 6.27 1.46
CA VAL A 296 6.66 7.62 1.85
C VAL A 296 7.79 8.39 2.52
N GLY A 297 8.49 7.74 3.46
CA GLY A 297 9.63 8.36 4.15
C GLY A 297 10.79 8.69 3.22
N ALA A 298 11.06 7.83 2.25
CA ALA A 298 12.08 8.07 1.23
C ALA A 298 11.72 9.29 0.34
N GLN A 299 10.47 9.42 -0.06
CA GLN A 299 10.03 10.56 -0.87
C GLN A 299 10.09 11.88 -0.08
N ILE A 300 9.71 11.88 1.21
CA ILE A 300 9.86 13.05 2.09
C ILE A 300 11.35 13.44 2.21
N LEU A 301 12.25 12.48 2.41
CA LEU A 301 13.69 12.75 2.46
C LEU A 301 14.21 13.37 1.15
N LYS A 302 13.76 12.87 0.00
CA LYS A 302 14.13 13.41 -1.33
C LYS A 302 13.61 14.85 -1.52
N ASP A 303 12.37 15.11 -1.12
CA ASP A 303 11.77 16.46 -1.19
C ASP A 303 12.52 17.45 -0.29
N LEU A 304 13.02 17.00 0.87
CA LEU A 304 13.88 17.77 1.76
C LEU A 304 15.36 17.84 1.29
N GLY A 305 15.66 17.37 0.08
CA GLY A 305 16.96 17.48 -0.56
C GLY A 305 17.99 16.42 -0.17
N ALA A 306 17.59 15.38 0.58
CA ALA A 306 18.51 14.31 0.97
C ALA A 306 18.87 13.42 -0.23
N LYS A 307 20.17 13.12 -0.40
CA LYS A 307 20.70 12.20 -1.44
C LYS A 307 21.54 11.10 -0.81
N GLU A 308 22.41 11.43 0.10
CA GLU A 308 23.29 10.53 0.82
C GLU A 308 23.00 10.62 2.31
N LEU A 309 22.86 9.47 2.98
CA LEU A 309 22.27 9.37 4.31
C LEU A 309 23.20 8.71 5.32
N ILE A 310 23.26 9.26 6.54
CA ILE A 310 23.68 8.55 7.73
C ILE A 310 22.41 8.21 8.53
N VAL A 311 22.03 6.93 8.55
CA VAL A 311 20.71 6.53 9.04
C VAL A 311 20.77 6.08 10.51
N MET A 312 20.09 6.80 11.40
CA MET A 312 19.90 6.38 12.79
C MET A 312 18.87 5.25 12.88
N THR A 313 19.34 4.00 12.89
CA THR A 313 18.44 2.83 12.94
C THR A 313 19.12 1.57 13.43
N ASN A 314 18.33 0.68 14.06
CA ASN A 314 18.68 -0.72 14.34
C ASN A 314 17.87 -1.70 13.47
N ASN A 315 16.99 -1.21 12.61
CA ASN A 315 16.12 -2.05 11.76
C ASN A 315 16.66 -2.13 10.32
N PRO A 316 17.17 -3.29 9.87
CA PRO A 316 17.72 -3.43 8.51
C PRO A 316 16.69 -3.18 7.40
N LYS A 317 15.41 -3.48 7.66
CA LYS A 317 14.34 -3.21 6.67
C LYS A 317 14.19 -1.72 6.31
N LYS A 318 14.57 -0.81 7.22
CA LYS A 318 14.57 0.64 6.93
C LYS A 318 15.65 1.00 5.93
N LEU A 319 16.83 0.38 6.01
CA LEU A 319 17.92 0.62 5.07
C LEU A 319 17.50 0.19 3.66
N ILE A 320 17.06 -1.07 3.51
CA ILE A 320 16.59 -1.62 2.23
C ILE A 320 15.44 -0.77 1.65
N GLY A 321 14.52 -0.34 2.49
CA GLY A 321 13.38 0.49 2.06
C GLY A 321 13.79 1.86 1.52
N LEU A 322 14.87 2.45 2.01
CA LEU A 322 15.39 3.74 1.55
C LEU A 322 16.23 3.60 0.27
N GLU A 323 17.12 2.61 0.20
CA GLU A 323 17.94 2.33 -1.00
C GLU A 323 17.10 2.08 -2.25
N GLY A 324 15.95 1.40 -2.07
CA GLY A 324 14.99 1.15 -3.15
C GLY A 324 14.42 2.41 -3.83
N HIS A 325 14.69 3.61 -3.28
CA HIS A 325 14.21 4.92 -3.76
C HIS A 325 15.34 5.87 -4.18
N ASP A 326 16.47 5.36 -4.66
CA ASP A 326 17.63 6.14 -5.13
C ASP A 326 18.26 7.05 -4.04
N LEU A 327 18.14 6.65 -2.77
CA LEU A 327 18.82 7.26 -1.63
C LEU A 327 20.04 6.40 -1.28
N LYS A 328 21.22 6.99 -1.33
CA LYS A 328 22.47 6.29 -0.99
C LYS A 328 22.68 6.29 0.52
N ILE A 329 22.91 5.13 1.12
CA ILE A 329 23.27 5.00 2.52
C ILE A 329 24.79 5.04 2.62
N ALA A 330 25.31 6.12 3.22
CA ALA A 330 26.74 6.28 3.49
C ALA A 330 27.15 5.55 4.75
N ASP A 331 26.31 5.60 5.81
CA ASP A 331 26.61 5.02 7.09
C ASP A 331 25.34 4.76 7.92
N ARG A 332 25.48 3.95 8.98
CA ARG A 332 24.44 3.68 9.96
C ARG A 332 24.91 4.08 11.36
N LEU A 333 24.14 4.92 12.03
CA LEU A 333 24.33 5.22 13.44
C LEU A 333 23.40 4.35 14.29
N PRO A 334 23.94 3.45 15.15
CA PRO A 334 23.12 2.64 16.04
C PRO A 334 22.38 3.51 17.07
N VAL A 335 21.12 3.17 17.35
CA VAL A 335 20.31 3.83 18.37
C VAL A 335 20.32 2.96 19.63
N LYS A 336 21.27 3.24 20.54
CA LYS A 336 21.44 2.47 21.78
C LYS A 336 20.62 3.12 22.89
N ILE A 337 19.59 2.42 23.35
CA ILE A 337 18.75 2.79 24.49
C ILE A 337 18.92 1.73 25.56
N LYS A 338 19.17 2.13 26.80
CA LYS A 338 19.26 1.18 27.91
C LYS A 338 17.93 0.45 28.09
N PRO A 339 17.93 -0.90 28.11
CA PRO A 339 16.73 -1.66 28.46
C PRO A 339 16.22 -1.30 29.85
N SER A 340 14.92 -1.45 30.04
CA SER A 340 14.25 -1.41 31.34
C SER A 340 13.57 -2.75 31.60
N GLU A 341 13.27 -3.06 32.84
CA GLU A 341 12.51 -4.27 33.21
C GLU A 341 11.20 -4.46 32.42
N TYR A 342 10.57 -3.33 32.01
CA TYR A 342 9.28 -3.33 31.29
C TYR A 342 9.44 -3.59 29.79
N ASN A 343 10.60 -3.33 29.16
CA ASN A 343 10.79 -3.46 27.71
C ASN A 343 11.83 -4.51 27.29
N GLU A 344 12.48 -5.17 28.22
CA GLU A 344 13.50 -6.18 27.93
C GLU A 344 12.97 -7.31 27.03
N LYS A 345 11.80 -7.86 27.36
CA LYS A 345 11.12 -8.89 26.54
C LYS A 345 10.80 -8.35 25.13
N TYR A 346 10.37 -7.12 25.01
CA TYR A 346 10.08 -6.47 23.73
C TYR A 346 11.34 -6.28 22.87
N LEU A 347 12.45 -5.87 23.47
CA LEU A 347 13.72 -5.70 22.77
C LEU A 347 14.31 -7.05 22.34
N SER A 348 14.20 -8.08 23.17
CA SER A 348 14.57 -9.45 22.81
C SER A 348 13.82 -9.95 21.57
N ILE A 349 12.50 -9.73 21.50
CA ILE A 349 11.68 -10.08 20.34
C ILE A 349 12.08 -9.30 19.09
N LYS A 350 12.42 -8.02 19.22
CA LYS A 350 12.99 -7.24 18.10
C LYS A 350 14.27 -7.87 17.57
N LYS A 351 15.15 -8.35 18.44
CA LYS A 351 16.42 -9.01 18.06
C LYS A 351 16.14 -10.36 17.40
N THR A 352 15.38 -11.24 18.04
CA THR A 352 15.22 -12.65 17.64
C THR A 352 14.23 -12.88 16.50
N LYS A 353 13.05 -12.22 16.54
CA LYS A 353 11.98 -12.44 15.54
C LYS A 353 11.94 -11.38 14.43
N LEU A 354 12.55 -10.21 14.60
CA LEU A 354 12.49 -9.11 13.64
C LEU A 354 13.85 -8.69 13.09
N ASN A 355 14.92 -9.44 13.42
CA ASN A 355 16.30 -9.25 12.95
C ASN A 355 16.83 -7.83 13.20
N HIS A 356 16.44 -7.18 14.31
CA HIS A 356 17.02 -5.90 14.69
C HIS A 356 18.48 -6.07 15.16
N MET A 357 19.34 -5.17 14.70
CA MET A 357 20.76 -5.08 15.07
C MET A 357 20.89 -4.38 16.44
N LEU A 358 20.57 -5.09 17.51
CA LEU A 358 20.66 -4.66 18.91
C LEU A 358 21.86 -5.40 19.54
N ASP A 359 23.01 -4.75 19.54
CA ASP A 359 24.24 -5.23 20.20
C ASP A 359 24.43 -4.55 21.57
#